data_041d5ae01fb5d11903a41243b9dc1254
#
_entry.id   041d5ae01fb5d11903a41243b9dc1254
#
_cell.length_a   1.000
_cell.length_b   1.000
_cell.length_c   1.000
_cell.angle_alpha   90.00
_cell.angle_beta   90.00
_cell.angle_gamma   90.00
#
_symmetry.space_group_name_H-M   'P 1'
#
loop_
_entity.id
_entity.type
_entity.pdbx_description
1 polymer ?
#
loop_
_entity_poly.entity_id
_entity_poly.type
_entity_poly.pdbx_seq_one_letter_code
_entity_poly.pdbx_strand_id
1 'polypeptide(L)'
;MNTRKKILLVDDDLDLLEQNKLLIESKGYEVITAVSGKEGFEVFKKIKPDACVIDLIMEEHDSGFILCYKIKNDEHGKNIPVFILTSAAYDTGFKFGASTSEEREWIKADALIHKPVIIEEFVEKLEAFYELKK
;
A
#
# COMPACT_ATOMS: atom_id res chain seq x y z
N MET A 1 -20.74 7.68 -16.56
CA MET A 1 -20.43 7.85 -15.20
C MET A 1 -19.02 7.44 -14.87
N ASN A 2 -18.34 8.32 -14.25
CA ASN A 2 -16.93 8.13 -14.02
C ASN A 2 -16.65 7.69 -12.62
N THR A 3 -16.33 6.44 -12.45
CA THR A 3 -15.98 5.95 -11.13
C THR A 3 -14.48 5.92 -11.00
N ARG A 4 -13.97 6.71 -10.07
CA ARG A 4 -12.55 6.70 -9.78
C ARG A 4 -12.21 5.48 -8.97
N LYS A 5 -11.03 4.94 -9.20
CA LYS A 5 -10.54 3.86 -8.35
C LYS A 5 -10.24 4.42 -6.97
N LYS A 6 -10.58 3.63 -5.97
CA LYS A 6 -10.37 4.02 -4.57
C LYS A 6 -9.09 3.41 -4.06
N ILE A 7 -8.25 4.23 -3.46
CA ILE A 7 -6.98 3.79 -2.91
C ILE A 7 -6.99 4.07 -1.41
N LEU A 8 -6.75 3.02 -0.63
CA LEU A 8 -6.60 3.16 0.81
C LEU A 8 -5.13 3.44 1.12
N LEU A 9 -4.87 4.54 1.78
CA LEU A 9 -3.53 4.97 2.13
C LEU A 9 -3.38 4.97 3.64
N VAL A 10 -2.46 4.16 4.16
CA VAL A 10 -2.30 3.99 5.61
C VAL A 10 -0.90 4.42 6.02
N ASP A 11 -0.83 5.38 6.92
CA ASP A 11 0.44 5.94 7.40
C ASP A 11 0.14 6.71 8.69
N ASP A 12 0.96 6.53 9.72
CA ASP A 12 0.74 7.25 10.96
C ASP A 12 1.43 8.63 10.98
N ASP A 13 2.18 8.95 9.95
CA ASP A 13 2.78 10.27 9.79
C ASP A 13 1.80 11.14 9.02
N LEU A 14 1.14 12.06 9.72
CA LEU A 14 0.07 12.85 9.13
C LEU A 14 0.53 13.73 7.98
N ASP A 15 1.74 14.26 8.06
CA ASP A 15 2.26 15.11 7.00
C ASP A 15 2.50 14.33 5.72
N LEU A 16 3.12 13.16 5.84
CA LEU A 16 3.35 12.30 4.68
C LEU A 16 2.04 11.78 4.11
N LEU A 17 1.12 11.45 5.01
CA LEU A 17 -0.19 10.97 4.58
C LEU A 17 -0.88 11.99 3.70
N GLU A 18 -0.87 13.26 4.14
CA GLU A 18 -1.51 14.31 3.37
C GLU A 18 -0.80 14.56 2.05
N GLN A 19 0.53 14.59 2.07
CA GLN A 19 1.30 14.80 0.84
C GLN A 19 1.04 13.71 -0.18
N ASN A 20 1.08 12.47 0.26
CA ASN A 20 0.88 11.35 -0.66
C ASN A 20 -0.55 11.29 -1.16
N LYS A 21 -1.50 11.64 -0.29
CA LYS A 21 -2.89 11.72 -0.71
C LYS A 21 -3.07 12.70 -1.86
N LEU A 22 -2.50 13.90 -1.72
CA LEU A 22 -2.61 14.92 -2.76
C LEU A 22 -1.96 14.47 -4.07
N LEU A 23 -0.80 13.82 -3.97
CA LEU A 23 -0.12 13.33 -5.15
C LEU A 23 -0.95 12.29 -5.90
N ILE A 24 -1.51 11.34 -5.15
CA ILE A 24 -2.28 10.27 -5.77
C ILE A 24 -3.58 10.82 -6.34
N GLU A 25 -4.23 11.72 -5.62
CA GLU A 25 -5.46 12.33 -6.12
C GLU A 25 -5.23 13.13 -7.39
N SER A 26 -4.03 13.71 -7.54
CA SER A 26 -3.72 14.49 -8.73
C SER A 26 -3.75 13.64 -10.00
N LYS A 27 -3.69 12.33 -9.87
CA LYS A 27 -3.74 11.41 -11.01
C LYS A 27 -5.13 10.82 -11.25
N GLY A 28 -6.13 11.33 -10.54
CA GLY A 28 -7.50 10.92 -10.81
C GLY A 28 -8.04 9.83 -9.92
N TYR A 29 -7.34 9.48 -8.86
CA TYR A 29 -7.80 8.46 -7.93
C TYR A 29 -8.49 9.10 -6.74
N GLU A 30 -9.38 8.34 -6.11
CA GLU A 30 -9.99 8.75 -4.86
C GLU A 30 -9.18 8.11 -3.73
N VAL A 31 -8.74 8.92 -2.76
CA VAL A 31 -7.90 8.40 -1.68
C VAL A 31 -8.64 8.47 -0.35
N ILE A 32 -8.68 7.34 0.34
CA ILE A 32 -9.23 7.25 1.69
C ILE A 32 -8.05 6.93 2.60
N THR A 33 -7.94 7.62 3.73
CA THR A 33 -6.77 7.50 4.59
C THR A 33 -7.10 6.83 5.90
N ALA A 34 -6.07 6.23 6.51
CA ALA A 34 -6.15 5.69 7.85
C ALA A 34 -4.79 5.91 8.51
N VAL A 35 -4.79 6.04 9.83
CA VAL A 35 -3.57 6.42 10.55
C VAL A 35 -2.96 5.28 11.35
N SER A 36 -3.53 4.09 11.28
CA SER A 36 -2.99 2.93 11.99
C SER A 36 -3.38 1.66 11.27
N GLY A 37 -2.72 0.57 11.63
CA GLY A 37 -3.06 -0.72 11.06
C GLY A 37 -4.49 -1.14 11.40
N LYS A 38 -4.90 -0.90 12.64
CA LYS A 38 -6.24 -1.26 13.06
C LYS A 38 -7.29 -0.48 12.28
N GLU A 39 -7.13 0.83 12.22
CA GLU A 39 -8.06 1.66 11.46
C GLU A 39 -8.03 1.29 9.99
N GLY A 40 -6.82 1.01 9.48
CA GLY A 40 -6.67 0.64 8.07
C GLY A 40 -7.48 -0.57 7.71
N PHE A 41 -7.46 -1.60 8.55
CA PHE A 41 -8.22 -2.81 8.24
C PHE A 41 -9.73 -2.58 8.36
N GLU A 42 -10.15 -1.78 9.33
CA GLU A 42 -11.56 -1.45 9.47
C GLU A 42 -12.08 -0.69 8.26
N VAL A 43 -11.31 0.29 7.81
CA VAL A 43 -11.67 1.06 6.62
C VAL A 43 -11.66 0.16 5.38
N PHE A 44 -10.65 -0.70 5.27
CA PHE A 44 -10.55 -1.64 4.16
C PHE A 44 -11.83 -2.47 4.01
N LYS A 45 -12.29 -3.02 5.12
CA LYS A 45 -13.48 -3.87 5.07
C LYS A 45 -14.73 -3.09 4.70
N LYS A 46 -14.77 -1.83 5.10
CA LYS A 46 -15.95 -1.00 4.88
C LYS A 46 -16.02 -0.48 3.45
N ILE A 47 -14.91 0.02 2.91
CA ILE A 47 -14.94 0.66 1.60
C ILE A 47 -14.54 -0.25 0.45
N LYS A 48 -13.89 -1.36 0.74
CA LYS A 48 -13.40 -2.31 -0.28
C LYS A 48 -12.64 -1.57 -1.38
N PRO A 49 -11.46 -1.05 -1.06
CA PRO A 49 -10.73 -0.23 -2.04
C PRO A 49 -10.22 -1.06 -3.22
N ASP A 50 -9.82 -0.35 -4.26
CA ASP A 50 -9.25 -0.99 -5.45
C ASP A 50 -7.76 -1.22 -5.32
N ALA A 51 -7.12 -0.55 -4.38
CA ALA A 51 -5.69 -0.72 -4.10
C ALA A 51 -5.39 -0.22 -2.69
N CYS A 52 -4.30 -0.69 -2.11
CA CYS A 52 -3.85 -0.24 -0.80
C CYS A 52 -2.39 0.16 -0.87
N VAL A 53 -2.05 1.23 -0.14
CA VAL A 53 -0.67 1.69 0.02
C VAL A 53 -0.44 1.84 1.51
N ILE A 54 0.49 1.06 2.06
CA ILE A 54 0.65 0.91 3.49
C ILE A 54 2.08 1.24 3.89
N ASP A 55 2.25 2.15 4.86
CA ASP A 55 3.57 2.41 5.41
C ASP A 55 4.04 1.18 6.19
N LEU A 56 5.28 0.79 5.99
CA LEU A 56 5.84 -0.40 6.62
C LEU A 56 5.93 -0.24 8.14
N ILE A 57 6.40 0.92 8.58
CA ILE A 57 6.61 1.17 9.99
C ILE A 57 5.61 2.18 10.51
N MET A 58 4.73 1.75 11.39
CA MET A 58 3.75 2.62 12.00
C MET A 58 3.87 2.54 13.52
N GLU A 59 2.75 2.59 14.23
CA GLU A 59 2.79 2.60 15.69
C GLU A 59 3.50 1.39 16.28
N GLU A 60 3.53 0.29 15.52
CA GLU A 60 4.29 -0.90 15.89
C GLU A 60 5.20 -1.25 14.72
N HIS A 61 6.35 -1.81 15.03
CA HIS A 61 7.38 -2.04 14.02
C HIS A 61 6.90 -2.86 12.83
N ASP A 62 6.02 -3.80 13.06
CA ASP A 62 5.59 -4.69 12.00
C ASP A 62 4.12 -4.50 11.62
N SER A 63 3.49 -3.40 12.03
CA SER A 63 2.07 -3.23 11.78
C SER A 63 1.74 -3.15 10.29
N GLY A 64 2.66 -2.62 9.48
CA GLY A 64 2.45 -2.59 8.04
C GLY A 64 2.38 -3.98 7.43
N PHE A 65 3.28 -4.87 7.87
CA PHE A 65 3.27 -6.27 7.42
C PHE A 65 1.99 -6.98 7.87
N ILE A 66 1.62 -6.77 9.12
CA ILE A 66 0.43 -7.42 9.66
C ILE A 66 -0.82 -6.99 8.90
N LEU A 67 -0.93 -5.71 8.63
CA LEU A 67 -2.07 -5.20 7.89
C LEU A 67 -2.10 -5.78 6.48
N CYS A 68 -0.96 -5.80 5.81
CA CYS A 68 -0.86 -6.37 4.47
C CYS A 68 -1.30 -7.84 4.48
N TYR A 69 -0.84 -8.60 5.46
CA TYR A 69 -1.20 -10.01 5.57
C TYR A 69 -2.71 -10.17 5.73
N LYS A 70 -3.32 -9.38 6.61
CA LYS A 70 -4.76 -9.45 6.81
C LYS A 70 -5.53 -9.11 5.55
N ILE A 71 -5.08 -8.09 4.84
CA ILE A 71 -5.76 -7.67 3.61
C ILE A 71 -5.64 -8.74 2.54
N LYS A 72 -4.44 -9.29 2.35
CA LYS A 72 -4.23 -10.28 1.29
C LYS A 72 -4.92 -11.60 1.60
N ASN A 73 -5.28 -11.85 2.84
CA ASN A 73 -6.06 -13.04 3.18
C ASN A 73 -7.57 -12.82 3.11
N ASP A 74 -8.00 -11.60 2.88
CA ASP A 74 -9.41 -11.28 2.71
C ASP A 74 -9.82 -11.57 1.27
N GLU A 75 -11.07 -11.97 1.08
CA GLU A 75 -11.57 -12.33 -0.25
C GLU A 75 -11.39 -11.20 -1.26
N HIS A 76 -11.70 -9.97 -0.84
CA HIS A 76 -11.51 -8.82 -1.72
C HIS A 76 -10.04 -8.49 -1.89
N GLY A 77 -9.28 -8.56 -0.80
CA GLY A 77 -7.87 -8.16 -0.80
C GLY A 77 -6.98 -9.02 -1.67
N LYS A 78 -7.35 -10.29 -1.85
CA LYS A 78 -6.58 -11.18 -2.74
C LYS A 78 -6.47 -10.64 -4.15
N ASN A 79 -7.45 -9.89 -4.57
CA ASN A 79 -7.61 -9.50 -5.97
C ASN A 79 -7.20 -8.08 -6.26
N ILE A 80 -6.70 -7.35 -5.27
CA ILE A 80 -6.28 -5.97 -5.45
C ILE A 80 -4.80 -5.83 -5.13
N PRO A 81 -4.13 -4.83 -5.73
CA PRO A 81 -2.71 -4.62 -5.42
C PRO A 81 -2.55 -3.98 -4.05
N VAL A 82 -1.55 -4.47 -3.31
CA VAL A 82 -1.18 -3.91 -2.02
C VAL A 82 0.29 -3.55 -2.08
N PHE A 83 0.61 -2.28 -1.90
CA PHE A 83 1.98 -1.77 -1.96
C PHE A 83 2.42 -1.37 -0.56
N ILE A 84 3.68 -1.64 -0.25
CA ILE A 84 4.26 -1.24 1.03
C ILE A 84 5.30 -0.17 0.80
N LEU A 85 5.20 0.92 1.56
CA LEU A 85 6.17 2.01 1.50
C LEU A 85 7.29 1.72 2.48
N THR A 86 8.54 1.82 2.02
CA THR A 86 9.71 1.60 2.86
C THR A 86 10.63 2.79 2.78
N SER A 87 11.42 3.01 3.83
CA SER A 87 12.47 4.01 3.78
C SER A 87 13.78 3.34 3.38
N ALA A 88 14.70 4.13 2.81
CA ALA A 88 15.99 3.60 2.40
C ALA A 88 16.76 2.98 3.57
N ALA A 89 16.67 3.61 4.73
CA ALA A 89 17.38 3.10 5.91
C ALA A 89 16.86 1.73 6.32
N TYR A 90 15.55 1.56 6.31
CA TYR A 90 14.95 0.29 6.66
C TYR A 90 15.33 -0.78 5.65
N ASP A 91 15.27 -0.41 4.39
CA ASP A 91 15.60 -1.31 3.29
C ASP A 91 17.01 -1.87 3.43
N THR A 92 17.96 -1.00 3.72
CA THR A 92 19.35 -1.44 3.88
C THR A 92 19.51 -2.40 5.02
N GLY A 93 18.71 -2.24 6.07
CA GLY A 93 18.82 -3.11 7.24
C GLY A 93 18.27 -4.50 7.00
N PHE A 94 17.30 -4.63 6.13
CA PHE A 94 16.60 -5.90 5.96
C PHE A 94 16.96 -6.65 4.70
N LYS A 95 17.07 -5.95 3.60
CA LYS A 95 17.31 -6.58 2.30
C LYS A 95 16.27 -7.64 1.95
N PHE A 96 15.10 -7.52 2.50
CA PHE A 96 14.06 -8.49 2.20
C PHE A 96 13.31 -8.10 0.96
N GLY A 97 12.49 -9.01 0.51
CA GLY A 97 11.63 -8.73 -0.64
C GLY A 97 12.36 -8.76 -1.95
N ALA A 98 13.62 -8.38 -1.95
CA ALA A 98 14.42 -8.40 -3.15
C ALA A 98 15.31 -9.63 -3.23
N SER A 99 15.58 -10.27 -2.10
CA SER A 99 16.60 -11.29 -2.07
C SER A 99 16.07 -12.73 -2.17
N THR A 100 14.91 -13.02 -1.59
CA THR A 100 14.41 -14.40 -1.65
C THR A 100 12.92 -14.43 -1.92
N SER A 101 12.48 -15.55 -2.51
CA SER A 101 11.06 -15.75 -2.71
C SER A 101 10.32 -16.02 -1.40
N GLU A 102 11.02 -16.60 -0.43
CA GLU A 102 10.43 -16.84 0.88
C GLU A 102 10.05 -15.54 1.56
N GLU A 103 10.94 -14.55 1.49
CA GLU A 103 10.67 -13.25 2.08
C GLU A 103 9.49 -12.59 1.42
N ARG A 104 9.38 -12.71 0.11
CA ARG A 104 8.25 -12.13 -0.63
C ARG A 104 6.94 -12.76 -0.23
N GLU A 105 6.93 -14.07 -0.05
CA GLU A 105 5.73 -14.77 0.36
C GLU A 105 5.29 -14.34 1.75
N TRP A 106 6.25 -14.16 2.63
CA TRP A 106 5.96 -13.76 4.00
C TRP A 106 5.33 -12.37 4.05
N ILE A 107 5.86 -11.46 3.25
CA ILE A 107 5.37 -10.08 3.22
C ILE A 107 3.99 -9.99 2.58
N LYS A 108 3.76 -10.79 1.54
CA LYS A 108 2.48 -10.81 0.83
C LYS A 108 2.17 -9.55 0.04
N ALA A 109 3.04 -8.56 0.03
CA ALA A 109 2.82 -7.35 -0.74
C ALA A 109 3.05 -7.62 -2.21
N ASP A 110 2.32 -6.89 -3.04
CA ASP A 110 2.49 -7.01 -4.49
C ASP A 110 3.70 -6.23 -4.98
N ALA A 111 4.08 -5.19 -4.25
CA ALA A 111 5.29 -4.43 -4.58
C ALA A 111 5.73 -3.62 -3.38
N LEU A 112 7.01 -3.30 -3.35
CA LEU A 112 7.58 -2.38 -2.37
C LEU A 112 7.87 -1.07 -3.08
N ILE A 113 7.58 0.04 -2.42
CA ILE A 113 7.82 1.37 -2.96
C ILE A 113 8.70 2.12 -1.99
N HIS A 114 9.82 2.63 -2.48
CA HIS A 114 10.75 3.39 -1.63
C HIS A 114 10.26 4.81 -1.46
N LYS A 115 10.41 5.33 -0.24
CA LYS A 115 10.10 6.73 0.02
C LYS A 115 11.25 7.60 -0.47
N PRO A 116 10.97 8.81 -0.95
CA PRO A 116 9.64 9.39 -1.11
C PRO A 116 8.90 8.78 -2.30
N VAL A 117 7.58 8.85 -2.26
CA VAL A 117 6.78 8.33 -3.36
C VAL A 117 7.00 9.17 -4.60
N ILE A 118 7.36 8.51 -5.69
CA ILE A 118 7.44 9.16 -6.99
C ILE A 118 6.17 8.78 -7.73
N ILE A 119 5.30 9.76 -7.93
CA ILE A 119 3.93 9.48 -8.35
C ILE A 119 3.87 8.75 -9.70
N GLU A 120 4.75 9.10 -10.61
CA GLU A 120 4.77 8.45 -11.93
C GLU A 120 5.09 6.97 -11.82
N GLU A 121 6.03 6.62 -10.94
CA GLU A 121 6.39 5.22 -10.72
C GLU A 121 5.27 4.46 -10.04
N PHE A 122 4.60 5.10 -9.10
CA PHE A 122 3.49 4.47 -8.41
C PHE A 122 2.36 4.16 -9.40
N VAL A 123 1.99 5.12 -10.23
CA VAL A 123 0.92 4.94 -11.20
C VAL A 123 1.29 3.83 -12.18
N GLU A 124 2.55 3.80 -12.61
CA GLU A 124 3.02 2.78 -13.53
C GLU A 124 2.86 1.38 -12.94
N LYS A 125 3.26 1.21 -11.68
CA LYS A 125 3.12 -0.09 -11.02
C LYS A 125 1.67 -0.48 -10.84
N LEU A 126 0.83 0.49 -10.50
CA LEU A 126 -0.58 0.25 -10.30
C LEU A 126 -1.25 -0.19 -11.59
N GLU A 127 -0.97 0.51 -12.68
CA GLU A 127 -1.55 0.18 -13.97
C GLU A 127 -1.04 -1.15 -14.49
N ALA A 128 0.22 -1.46 -14.24
CA ALA A 128 0.78 -2.75 -14.63
C ALA A 128 0.06 -3.89 -13.94
N PHE A 129 -0.29 -3.72 -12.68
CA PHE A 129 -1.04 -4.75 -11.96
C PHE A 129 -2.38 -5.01 -12.64
N TYR A 130 -3.10 -3.96 -12.97
CA TYR A 130 -4.42 -4.12 -13.58
C TYR A 130 -4.32 -4.70 -14.99
N GLU A 131 -3.26 -4.39 -15.71
CA GLU A 131 -3.05 -4.98 -17.03
C GLU A 131 -2.87 -6.51 -16.94
N LEU A 132 -2.11 -6.94 -15.95
CA LEU A 132 -1.87 -8.37 -15.78
C LEU A 132 -3.13 -9.13 -15.38
N LYS A 133 -4.10 -8.45 -14.80
CA LYS A 133 -5.32 -9.09 -14.34
C LYS A 133 -6.38 -9.21 -15.43
N LYS A 134 -6.18 -8.57 -16.54
CA LYS A 134 -7.17 -8.62 -17.63
C LYS A 134 -7.24 -9.98 -18.27
#